data_c829f49933b7fc137f60d4871aa26a9f
#
_entry.id   c829f49933b7fc137f60d4871aa26a9f
#
_cell.length_a   1.000
_cell.length_b   1.000
_cell.length_c   1.000
_cell.angle_alpha   90.00
_cell.angle_beta   90.00
_cell.angle_gamma   90.00
#
_symmetry.space_group_name_H-M   'P 1'
#
loop_
_entity.id
_entity.type
_entity.pdbx_description
1 polymer ?
#
loop_
_entity_poly.entity_id
_entity_poly.type
_entity_poly.pdbx_seq_one_letter_code
_entity_poly.pdbx_strand_id
1 'polypeptide(L)'
;MSDDEENEQGWAGVGGAVLRELWNDARDYIQGAAQHGDGDSWRSSGGLGSNRNASRPQEDATTFFRDGRRRIDYVLVYEDSGGASRRTKEEREKSLGRTLSASEKRTFKHESWRQRFMNSLMKAGLHMEEETEVSGKKTIYFIKLSAPWAVLCHYAEELNMRAPLQERHSGVVFELLQHLQPNISAHNNPSTNWSEVLLEKLRLPNLMAEDVPNKPLDYFTCAFKKSKIDRFLGSDNPDQYFTNTQRSRIVHEVLSTAPFGKVKKGEIGIERLVEEGIYSAAFPLHDGPYEYPEGCRDPSTLNPRQVLYHYWARWGKWHKYQPLDHIREYFGEKIGIYFAWLGLYTGWLLPAAVVGLLVFLYGVLTINYNTPANEICNERGQFKMCPLCNVSFGCQFWDLNDICFYARISYLFDHPGTVFYAIFVSFWAVSFLEYWKRKSASLAHHWDCLDFQEEEERPRPEFAAKAPLQERNPITGVREPSFPKSIRTKRIMAGVGLIFIMVGHIFDCSAISKRDYLWKVLASCSNVSEVHVLTDS
;
A
#
# COMPACT_ATOMS: atom_id res chain seq x y z
N MET A 1 -8.20 -41.06 -20.29
CA MET A 1 -9.15 -41.38 -19.21
C MET A 1 -8.51 -42.02 -17.98
N SER A 2 -7.18 -42.13 -17.91
CA SER A 2 -6.48 -42.75 -16.78
C SER A 2 -5.63 -41.78 -15.93
N ASP A 3 -5.51 -40.53 -16.31
CA ASP A 3 -4.71 -39.53 -15.58
C ASP A 3 -5.52 -38.66 -14.60
N ASP A 4 -6.85 -38.76 -14.64
CA ASP A 4 -7.73 -37.96 -13.77
C ASP A 4 -8.06 -38.66 -12.44
N GLU A 5 -7.97 -39.99 -12.35
CA GLU A 5 -8.28 -40.74 -11.12
C GLU A 5 -7.13 -40.78 -10.11
N GLU A 6 -5.86 -40.72 -10.53
CA GLU A 6 -4.70 -40.60 -9.60
C GLU A 6 -4.60 -39.22 -8.93
N ASN A 7 -5.28 -38.21 -9.47
CA ASN A 7 -5.26 -36.85 -8.93
C ASN A 7 -6.21 -36.65 -7.73
N GLU A 8 -7.19 -37.54 -7.53
CA GLU A 8 -8.16 -37.41 -6.42
C GLU A 8 -7.64 -37.90 -5.06
N GLN A 9 -6.77 -38.89 -5.04
CA GLN A 9 -6.26 -39.47 -3.78
C GLN A 9 -5.08 -38.66 -3.15
N GLY A 10 -4.52 -37.68 -3.85
CA GLY A 10 -3.40 -36.84 -3.40
C GLY A 10 -3.76 -35.61 -2.53
N TRP A 11 -5.04 -35.35 -2.26
CA TRP A 11 -5.53 -34.12 -1.62
C TRP A 11 -5.64 -34.16 -0.08
N ALA A 12 -5.14 -35.21 0.55
CA ALA A 12 -5.21 -35.41 2.01
C ALA A 12 -4.24 -34.55 2.83
N GLY A 13 -4.12 -33.25 2.49
CA GLY A 13 -3.48 -32.24 3.35
C GLY A 13 -4.53 -31.19 3.73
N VAL A 14 -4.70 -30.95 5.01
CA VAL A 14 -5.80 -30.16 5.61
C VAL A 14 -5.96 -28.74 5.02
N GLY A 15 -4.89 -28.12 4.49
CA GLY A 15 -4.97 -26.82 3.81
C GLY A 15 -5.61 -26.87 2.41
N GLY A 16 -5.45 -28.00 1.69
CA GLY A 16 -6.09 -28.23 0.41
C GLY A 16 -7.58 -28.56 0.53
N ALA A 17 -8.00 -29.13 1.66
CA ALA A 17 -9.40 -29.47 1.90
C ALA A 17 -10.26 -28.22 2.14
N VAL A 18 -9.75 -27.25 2.93
CA VAL A 18 -10.47 -26.01 3.22
C VAL A 18 -10.60 -25.14 1.96
N LEU A 19 -9.54 -25.00 1.17
CA LEU A 19 -9.63 -24.25 -0.10
C LEU A 19 -10.54 -24.95 -1.12
N ARG A 20 -10.60 -26.28 -1.11
CA ARG A 20 -11.49 -27.06 -1.95
C ARG A 20 -12.95 -26.94 -1.49
N GLU A 21 -13.19 -26.94 -0.19
CA GLU A 21 -14.51 -26.79 0.40
C GLU A 21 -15.09 -25.41 0.10
N LEU A 22 -14.32 -24.34 0.35
CA LEU A 22 -14.68 -22.96 0.00
C LEU A 22 -14.91 -22.78 -1.50
N TRP A 23 -14.09 -23.42 -2.33
CA TRP A 23 -14.21 -23.37 -3.78
C TRP A 23 -15.42 -24.16 -4.29
N ASN A 24 -15.73 -25.31 -3.70
CA ASN A 24 -16.90 -26.11 -4.06
C ASN A 24 -18.19 -25.44 -3.59
N ASP A 25 -18.22 -24.88 -2.39
CA ASP A 25 -19.38 -24.15 -1.87
C ASP A 25 -19.70 -22.92 -2.74
N ALA A 26 -18.67 -22.15 -3.14
CA ALA A 26 -18.84 -21.04 -4.07
C ALA A 26 -19.35 -21.49 -5.42
N ARG A 27 -18.82 -22.59 -5.96
CA ARG A 27 -19.24 -23.16 -7.25
C ARG A 27 -20.69 -23.67 -7.22
N ASP A 28 -21.04 -24.46 -6.20
CA ASP A 28 -22.38 -25.09 -6.10
C ASP A 28 -23.45 -24.02 -5.87
N TYR A 29 -23.11 -22.97 -5.13
CA TYR A 29 -23.94 -21.79 -4.95
C TYR A 29 -24.17 -21.03 -6.27
N ILE A 30 -23.12 -20.78 -7.04
CA ILE A 30 -23.19 -20.04 -8.32
C ILE A 30 -23.93 -20.86 -9.39
N GLN A 31 -23.70 -22.17 -9.43
CA GLN A 31 -24.44 -23.05 -10.35
C GLN A 31 -25.93 -23.12 -9.99
N GLY A 32 -26.30 -23.15 -8.71
CA GLY A 32 -27.68 -23.07 -8.25
C GLY A 32 -28.36 -21.74 -8.60
N ALA A 33 -27.61 -20.62 -8.47
CA ALA A 33 -28.09 -19.29 -8.84
C ALA A 33 -28.26 -19.10 -10.36
N ALA A 34 -27.40 -19.74 -11.17
CA ALA A 34 -27.48 -19.71 -12.64
C ALA A 34 -28.67 -20.56 -13.18
N GLN A 35 -29.06 -21.63 -12.48
CA GLN A 35 -30.23 -22.45 -12.86
C GLN A 35 -31.57 -21.80 -12.48
N HIS A 36 -31.60 -20.83 -11.58
CA HIS A 36 -32.81 -20.09 -11.20
C HIS A 36 -32.94 -18.72 -11.87
N GLY A 37 -31.99 -18.32 -12.73
CA GLY A 37 -31.95 -17.01 -13.41
C GLY A 37 -32.64 -16.94 -14.78
N ASP A 38 -33.13 -18.06 -15.33
CA ASP A 38 -33.93 -18.07 -16.58
C ASP A 38 -35.41 -18.12 -16.27
N GLY A 39 -35.99 -16.99 -15.96
CA GLY A 39 -37.40 -16.80 -15.74
C GLY A 39 -37.83 -15.36 -15.87
N ASP A 40 -37.93 -14.87 -17.09
CA ASP A 40 -38.64 -13.63 -17.45
C ASP A 40 -40.00 -13.56 -16.77
N SER A 41 -40.14 -12.82 -15.68
CA SER A 41 -41.45 -12.38 -15.21
C SER A 41 -41.35 -11.20 -14.24
N TRP A 42 -40.87 -10.04 -14.70
CA TRP A 42 -41.25 -8.77 -14.10
C TRP A 42 -41.90 -7.88 -15.15
N ARG A 43 -43.10 -8.25 -15.55
CA ARG A 43 -44.01 -7.32 -16.23
C ARG A 43 -44.97 -6.72 -15.23
N SER A 44 -44.81 -5.39 -15.05
CA SER A 44 -45.86 -4.39 -15.01
C SER A 44 -47.02 -4.58 -14.04
N SER A 45 -47.08 -3.82 -13.00
CA SER A 45 -48.31 -3.18 -12.57
C SER A 45 -48.08 -1.80 -11.97
N GLY A 46 -48.77 -0.80 -12.49
CA GLY A 46 -49.13 0.42 -11.79
C GLY A 46 -48.27 1.64 -12.10
N GLY A 47 -48.61 2.36 -13.18
CA GLY A 47 -48.12 3.68 -13.47
C GLY A 47 -48.59 4.73 -12.47
N LEU A 48 -47.67 5.63 -12.16
CA LEU A 48 -47.97 7.05 -11.91
C LEU A 48 -46.76 7.84 -12.46
N GLY A 49 -47.09 8.61 -13.50
CA GLY A 49 -46.12 9.41 -14.22
C GLY A 49 -45.45 10.45 -13.31
N SER A 50 -44.16 10.41 -13.25
CA SER A 50 -43.31 11.52 -12.91
C SER A 50 -42.21 11.61 -13.96
N ASN A 51 -42.41 12.59 -14.82
CA ASN A 51 -41.49 13.02 -15.85
C ASN A 51 -40.19 13.52 -15.16
N ARG A 52 -39.21 12.65 -15.03
CA ARG A 52 -37.83 13.03 -14.70
C ARG A 52 -36.94 12.49 -15.79
N ASN A 53 -36.91 13.22 -16.92
CA ASN A 53 -35.73 13.27 -17.78
C ASN A 53 -34.61 14.04 -17.05
N ALA A 54 -34.11 13.47 -15.97
CA ALA A 54 -32.76 13.78 -15.52
C ALA A 54 -31.86 12.94 -16.43
N SER A 55 -31.29 13.61 -17.43
CA SER A 55 -30.15 13.09 -18.18
C SER A 55 -29.12 12.58 -17.15
N ARG A 56 -28.93 11.25 -17.09
CA ARG A 56 -27.79 10.66 -16.38
C ARG A 56 -26.55 11.43 -16.84
N PRO A 57 -25.64 11.84 -15.93
CA PRO A 57 -24.33 12.31 -16.33
C PRO A 57 -23.79 11.24 -17.29
N GLN A 58 -23.20 11.65 -18.38
CA GLN A 58 -22.64 10.79 -19.38
C GLN A 58 -21.49 10.01 -18.71
N GLU A 59 -21.84 8.87 -18.09
CA GLU A 59 -20.88 7.94 -17.49
C GLU A 59 -19.98 7.51 -18.63
N ASP A 60 -18.68 7.77 -18.52
CA ASP A 60 -17.72 7.50 -19.56
C ASP A 60 -17.82 6.04 -20.01
N ALA A 61 -18.07 5.84 -21.27
CA ALA A 61 -18.14 4.52 -21.89
C ALA A 61 -16.87 3.67 -21.64
N THR A 62 -15.78 4.31 -21.21
CA THR A 62 -14.50 3.67 -20.91
C THR A 62 -14.49 2.81 -19.65
N THR A 63 -15.40 3.03 -18.70
CA THR A 63 -15.48 2.29 -17.44
C THR A 63 -16.47 1.12 -17.49
N PHE A 64 -17.14 0.92 -18.62
CA PHE A 64 -18.12 -0.14 -18.82
C PHE A 64 -17.67 -1.15 -19.91
N PHE A 65 -18.24 -2.34 -19.86
CA PHE A 65 -18.16 -3.30 -20.95
C PHE A 65 -18.82 -2.72 -22.21
N ARG A 66 -18.60 -3.35 -23.36
CA ARG A 66 -19.20 -2.92 -24.65
C ARG A 66 -20.72 -2.83 -24.61
N ASP A 67 -21.37 -3.55 -23.68
CA ASP A 67 -22.81 -3.49 -23.47
C ASP A 67 -23.30 -2.20 -22.81
N GLY A 68 -22.39 -1.36 -22.30
CA GLY A 68 -22.69 -0.10 -21.61
C GLY A 68 -23.45 -0.26 -20.29
N ARG A 69 -23.61 -1.49 -19.77
CA ARG A 69 -24.36 -1.79 -18.54
C ARG A 69 -23.50 -2.32 -17.43
N ARG A 70 -22.61 -3.27 -17.75
CA ARG A 70 -21.74 -3.91 -16.75
C ARG A 70 -20.50 -3.07 -16.54
N ARG A 71 -20.25 -2.72 -15.29
CA ARG A 71 -19.05 -1.96 -14.89
C ARG A 71 -17.83 -2.86 -14.92
N ILE A 72 -16.67 -2.30 -15.29
CA ILE A 72 -15.38 -2.96 -15.21
C ILE A 72 -14.86 -2.79 -13.78
N ASP A 73 -14.71 -3.90 -13.05
CA ASP A 73 -14.22 -3.90 -11.68
C ASP A 73 -12.70 -4.09 -11.60
N TYR A 74 -12.13 -4.85 -12.55
CA TYR A 74 -10.70 -5.15 -12.59
C TYR A 74 -10.22 -5.42 -14.01
N VAL A 75 -8.94 -5.17 -14.29
CA VAL A 75 -8.32 -5.42 -15.60
C VAL A 75 -7.03 -6.21 -15.42
N LEU A 76 -6.87 -7.28 -16.23
CA LEU A 76 -5.64 -8.03 -16.36
C LEU A 76 -5.03 -7.74 -17.72
N VAL A 77 -3.71 -7.52 -17.75
CA VAL A 77 -2.98 -7.19 -18.97
C VAL A 77 -1.89 -8.22 -19.24
N TYR A 78 -1.81 -8.70 -20.47
CA TYR A 78 -0.67 -9.48 -20.92
C TYR A 78 -0.24 -9.06 -22.32
N GLU A 79 1.04 -9.25 -22.63
CA GLU A 79 1.64 -8.92 -23.90
C GLU A 79 2.00 -10.20 -24.66
N ASP A 80 1.70 -10.22 -25.94
CA ASP A 80 2.23 -11.24 -26.86
C ASP A 80 3.16 -10.56 -27.86
N SER A 81 4.45 -10.92 -27.80
CA SER A 81 5.42 -10.49 -28.78
C SER A 81 5.26 -11.36 -30.02
N GLY A 82 4.50 -10.91 -30.99
CA GLY A 82 3.99 -11.53 -32.22
C GLY A 82 4.87 -12.47 -33.04
N GLY A 83 5.73 -13.25 -32.41
CA GLY A 83 6.50 -14.33 -33.03
C GLY A 83 5.87 -15.72 -32.87
N ALA A 84 4.91 -15.86 -31.97
CA ALA A 84 4.14 -17.09 -31.81
C ALA A 84 2.72 -16.88 -32.37
N SER A 85 2.62 -16.76 -33.70
CA SER A 85 1.36 -16.89 -34.41
C SER A 85 0.50 -17.95 -33.76
N ARG A 86 -0.81 -17.67 -33.59
CA ARG A 86 -1.84 -18.68 -33.23
C ARG A 86 -1.64 -19.89 -34.11
N ARG A 87 -0.75 -20.80 -33.70
CA ARG A 87 -0.65 -22.09 -34.36
C ARG A 87 -1.98 -22.79 -34.21
N THR A 88 -2.57 -23.13 -35.33
CA THR A 88 -3.83 -23.89 -35.35
C THR A 88 -3.66 -25.20 -34.60
N LYS A 89 -4.75 -25.80 -34.13
CA LYS A 89 -4.73 -27.09 -33.41
C LYS A 89 -3.94 -28.17 -34.16
N GLU A 90 -3.96 -28.15 -35.50
CA GLU A 90 -3.21 -29.05 -36.37
C GLU A 90 -1.69 -28.81 -36.35
N GLU A 91 -1.23 -27.56 -36.25
CA GLU A 91 0.19 -27.24 -36.09
C GLU A 91 0.70 -27.61 -34.70
N ARG A 92 -0.14 -27.56 -33.67
CA ARG A 92 0.13 -28.07 -32.32
C ARG A 92 0.34 -29.58 -32.31
N GLU A 93 -0.49 -30.35 -33.00
CA GLU A 93 -0.35 -31.82 -33.10
C GLU A 93 0.90 -32.22 -33.90
N LYS A 94 1.25 -31.49 -34.94
CA LYS A 94 2.48 -31.72 -35.71
C LYS A 94 3.77 -31.35 -34.96
N SER A 95 3.70 -30.43 -33.99
CA SER A 95 4.86 -30.05 -33.18
C SER A 95 5.14 -30.99 -32.02
N LEU A 96 4.20 -31.88 -31.67
CA LEU A 96 4.37 -32.86 -30.57
C LEU A 96 5.50 -33.88 -30.81
N GLY A 97 5.93 -34.06 -32.06
CA GLY A 97 7.04 -34.91 -32.44
C GLY A 97 8.41 -34.21 -32.51
N ARG A 98 8.49 -32.91 -32.28
CA ARG A 98 9.72 -32.12 -32.36
C ARG A 98 10.21 -31.75 -30.96
N THR A 99 11.48 -31.89 -30.68
CA THR A 99 12.08 -31.39 -29.43
C THR A 99 11.95 -29.86 -29.35
N LEU A 100 10.99 -29.39 -28.57
CA LEU A 100 10.74 -27.97 -28.32
C LEU A 100 11.94 -27.30 -27.66
N SER A 101 12.31 -26.12 -28.08
CA SER A 101 13.33 -25.30 -27.43
C SER A 101 12.89 -24.92 -26.00
N ALA A 102 13.82 -24.55 -25.13
CA ALA A 102 13.50 -24.17 -23.75
C ALA A 102 12.57 -22.95 -23.68
N SER A 103 12.69 -22.01 -24.64
CA SER A 103 11.82 -20.84 -24.76
C SER A 103 10.40 -21.23 -25.17
N GLU A 104 10.23 -22.11 -26.14
CA GLU A 104 8.90 -22.58 -26.59
C GLU A 104 8.17 -23.37 -25.49
N LYS A 105 8.89 -24.21 -24.71
CA LYS A 105 8.33 -24.91 -23.57
C LYS A 105 7.81 -23.94 -22.50
N ARG A 106 8.55 -22.82 -22.26
CA ARG A 106 8.14 -21.79 -21.30
C ARG A 106 6.87 -21.08 -21.79
N THR A 107 6.82 -20.65 -23.05
CA THR A 107 5.66 -19.99 -23.65
C THR A 107 4.41 -20.87 -23.59
N PHE A 108 4.54 -22.16 -23.91
CA PHE A 108 3.44 -23.12 -23.84
C PHE A 108 2.94 -23.34 -22.39
N LYS A 109 3.86 -23.40 -21.43
CA LYS A 109 3.51 -23.48 -20.00
C LYS A 109 2.73 -22.24 -19.55
N HIS A 110 3.20 -21.03 -19.93
CA HIS A 110 2.53 -19.77 -19.59
C HIS A 110 1.12 -19.70 -20.18
N GLU A 111 0.95 -20.09 -21.45
CA GLU A 111 -0.37 -20.11 -22.08
C GLU A 111 -1.31 -21.10 -21.40
N SER A 112 -0.83 -22.32 -21.06
CA SER A 112 -1.60 -23.30 -20.33
C SER A 112 -2.03 -22.82 -18.94
N TRP A 113 -1.15 -22.13 -18.22
CA TRP A 113 -1.47 -21.56 -16.90
C TRP A 113 -2.47 -20.43 -17.00
N ARG A 114 -2.32 -19.52 -17.99
CA ARG A 114 -3.28 -18.46 -18.25
C ARG A 114 -4.67 -19.02 -18.56
N GLN A 115 -4.75 -20.02 -19.42
CA GLN A 115 -6.03 -20.64 -19.78
C GLN A 115 -6.71 -21.32 -18.59
N ARG A 116 -5.96 -22.05 -17.75
CA ARG A 116 -6.51 -22.64 -16.52
C ARG A 116 -6.98 -21.57 -15.54
N PHE A 117 -6.23 -20.50 -15.38
CA PHE A 117 -6.59 -19.39 -14.52
C PHE A 117 -7.90 -18.74 -15.00
N MET A 118 -8.00 -18.44 -16.28
CA MET A 118 -9.23 -17.89 -16.87
C MET A 118 -10.44 -18.82 -16.67
N ASN A 119 -10.25 -20.11 -16.85
CA ASN A 119 -11.31 -21.11 -16.58
C ASN A 119 -11.71 -21.12 -15.09
N SER A 120 -10.75 -20.92 -14.17
CA SER A 120 -11.03 -20.84 -12.74
C SER A 120 -11.85 -19.59 -12.41
N LEU A 121 -11.54 -18.44 -13.02
CA LEU A 121 -12.30 -17.20 -12.85
C LEU A 121 -13.73 -17.31 -13.40
N MET A 122 -13.90 -17.97 -14.56
CA MET A 122 -15.25 -18.25 -15.10
C MET A 122 -16.06 -19.16 -14.17
N LYS A 123 -15.42 -20.18 -13.59
CA LYS A 123 -16.09 -21.05 -12.60
C LYS A 123 -16.45 -20.29 -11.32
N ALA A 124 -15.68 -19.27 -10.94
CA ALA A 124 -16.01 -18.38 -9.83
C ALA A 124 -17.14 -17.39 -10.16
N GLY A 125 -17.66 -17.40 -11.39
CA GLY A 125 -18.80 -16.60 -11.81
C GLY A 125 -18.46 -15.17 -12.24
N LEU A 126 -17.19 -14.84 -12.48
CA LEU A 126 -16.82 -13.53 -13.02
C LEU A 126 -17.16 -13.41 -14.50
N HIS A 127 -17.72 -12.27 -14.88
CA HIS A 127 -17.89 -11.92 -16.29
C HIS A 127 -16.58 -11.39 -16.86
N MET A 128 -16.25 -11.77 -18.10
CA MET A 128 -15.00 -11.40 -18.74
C MET A 128 -15.22 -10.94 -20.17
N GLU A 129 -14.45 -9.93 -20.58
CA GLU A 129 -14.39 -9.43 -21.95
C GLU A 129 -12.94 -9.17 -22.31
N GLU A 130 -12.52 -9.66 -23.49
CA GLU A 130 -11.17 -9.46 -24.01
C GLU A 130 -11.15 -8.33 -25.04
N GLU A 131 -10.21 -7.42 -24.88
CA GLU A 131 -9.92 -6.36 -25.83
C GLU A 131 -8.45 -6.41 -26.21
N THR A 132 -8.15 -6.15 -27.50
CA THR A 132 -6.80 -6.25 -28.02
C THR A 132 -6.39 -4.94 -28.65
N GLU A 133 -5.17 -4.49 -28.34
CA GLU A 133 -4.54 -3.32 -28.95
C GLU A 133 -3.21 -3.73 -29.56
N VAL A 134 -2.97 -3.30 -30.81
CA VAL A 134 -1.72 -3.57 -31.52
C VAL A 134 -0.81 -2.35 -31.40
N SER A 135 0.24 -2.47 -30.63
CA SER A 135 1.27 -1.44 -30.46
C SER A 135 2.58 -1.88 -31.10
N GLY A 136 2.81 -1.44 -32.34
CA GLY A 136 4.00 -1.77 -33.12
C GLY A 136 4.13 -3.28 -33.42
N LYS A 137 5.13 -3.95 -32.83
CA LYS A 137 5.38 -5.40 -33.00
C LYS A 137 4.74 -6.26 -31.92
N LYS A 138 4.10 -5.67 -30.90
CA LYS A 138 3.47 -6.37 -29.77
C LYS A 138 1.97 -6.22 -29.84
N THR A 139 1.26 -7.27 -29.49
CA THR A 139 -0.19 -7.23 -29.24
C THR A 139 -0.42 -7.25 -27.73
N ILE A 140 -1.11 -6.23 -27.23
CA ILE A 140 -1.47 -6.10 -25.83
C ILE A 140 -2.91 -6.57 -25.70
N TYR A 141 -3.14 -7.46 -24.73
CA TYR A 141 -4.45 -8.02 -24.42
C TYR A 141 -4.92 -7.48 -23.08
N PHE A 142 -6.12 -6.89 -23.08
CA PHE A 142 -6.80 -6.42 -21.88
C PHE A 142 -7.98 -7.34 -21.58
N ILE A 143 -7.94 -7.99 -20.43
CA ILE A 143 -9.04 -8.81 -19.95
C ILE A 143 -9.79 -8.01 -18.91
N LYS A 144 -10.97 -7.53 -19.25
CA LYS A 144 -11.88 -6.78 -18.39
C LYS A 144 -12.71 -7.76 -17.57
N LEU A 145 -12.77 -7.55 -16.26
CA LEU A 145 -13.50 -8.39 -15.31
C LEU A 145 -14.61 -7.60 -14.63
N SER A 146 -15.75 -8.25 -14.44
CA SER A 146 -16.88 -7.72 -13.69
C SER A 146 -17.47 -8.81 -12.80
N ALA A 147 -17.80 -8.47 -11.55
CA ALA A 147 -18.45 -9.38 -10.61
C ALA A 147 -19.96 -9.12 -10.60
N PRO A 148 -20.79 -10.15 -10.88
CA PRO A 148 -22.23 -10.06 -10.74
C PRO A 148 -22.64 -9.95 -9.27
N TRP A 149 -23.85 -9.44 -9.02
CA TRP A 149 -24.40 -9.22 -7.68
C TRP A 149 -24.30 -10.44 -6.75
N ALA A 150 -24.59 -11.65 -7.27
CA ALA A 150 -24.52 -12.87 -6.48
C ALA A 150 -23.12 -13.15 -5.92
N VAL A 151 -22.09 -12.93 -6.75
CA VAL A 151 -20.67 -13.08 -6.38
C VAL A 151 -20.27 -12.01 -5.37
N LEU A 152 -20.67 -10.76 -5.60
CA LEU A 152 -20.39 -9.66 -4.68
C LEU A 152 -20.96 -9.93 -3.28
N CYS A 153 -22.22 -10.35 -3.18
CA CYS A 153 -22.86 -10.68 -1.91
C CYS A 153 -22.19 -11.87 -1.19
N HIS A 154 -21.79 -12.90 -1.94
CA HIS A 154 -21.13 -14.06 -1.36
C HIS A 154 -19.79 -13.69 -0.74
N TYR A 155 -18.91 -13.03 -1.50
CA TYR A 155 -17.60 -12.65 -1.01
C TYR A 155 -17.65 -11.50 0.01
N ALA A 156 -18.65 -10.61 -0.05
CA ALA A 156 -18.83 -9.59 0.99
C ALA A 156 -19.16 -10.21 2.36
N GLU A 157 -19.94 -11.30 2.38
CA GLU A 157 -20.21 -12.06 3.61
C GLU A 157 -18.99 -12.86 4.07
N GLU A 158 -18.25 -13.50 3.17
CA GLU A 158 -17.03 -14.26 3.47
C GLU A 158 -15.93 -13.37 4.05
N LEU A 159 -15.78 -12.15 3.51
CA LEU A 159 -14.81 -11.15 3.95
C LEU A 159 -15.28 -10.33 5.15
N ASN A 160 -16.44 -10.64 5.73
CA ASN A 160 -17.06 -9.88 6.82
C ASN A 160 -17.07 -8.35 6.56
N MET A 161 -17.32 -7.95 5.31
CA MET A 161 -17.29 -6.54 4.93
C MET A 161 -18.29 -5.73 5.78
N ARG A 162 -17.86 -4.58 6.25
CA ARG A 162 -18.74 -3.67 7.00
C ARG A 162 -19.68 -2.95 6.05
N ALA A 163 -20.96 -2.90 6.40
CA ALA A 163 -21.99 -2.25 5.62
C ALA A 163 -22.88 -1.36 6.51
N PRO A 164 -23.34 -0.19 6.00
CA PRO A 164 -24.16 0.73 6.75
C PRO A 164 -25.57 0.19 6.98
N LEU A 165 -26.10 0.40 8.18
CA LEU A 165 -27.46 0.00 8.56
C LEU A 165 -28.49 1.05 8.17
N GLN A 166 -29.72 0.59 7.83
CA GLN A 166 -30.87 1.49 7.64
C GLN A 166 -31.36 2.03 8.99
N GLU A 167 -31.70 3.30 9.02
CA GLU A 167 -32.22 3.98 10.24
C GLU A 167 -33.52 3.38 10.79
N ARG A 168 -34.35 2.81 9.93
CA ARG A 168 -35.66 2.23 10.33
C ARG A 168 -35.58 1.15 11.42
N HIS A 169 -34.41 0.55 11.61
CA HIS A 169 -34.22 -0.51 12.61
C HIS A 169 -33.47 -0.03 13.87
N SER A 170 -32.97 1.20 13.87
CA SER A 170 -32.28 1.80 15.01
C SER A 170 -33.13 2.84 15.78
N GLY A 171 -34.34 3.18 15.28
CA GLY A 171 -35.13 4.31 15.73
C GLY A 171 -35.30 4.42 17.25
N VAL A 172 -35.57 3.31 17.93
CA VAL A 172 -35.80 3.36 19.41
C VAL A 172 -34.48 3.50 20.17
N VAL A 173 -33.40 2.89 19.69
CA VAL A 173 -32.07 2.96 20.33
C VAL A 173 -31.38 4.29 20.00
N PHE A 174 -31.60 4.82 18.81
CA PHE A 174 -31.02 6.09 18.38
C PHE A 174 -31.61 7.28 19.10
N GLU A 175 -32.94 7.36 19.27
CA GLU A 175 -33.57 8.42 20.09
C GLU A 175 -33.10 8.36 21.54
N LEU A 176 -32.95 7.16 22.12
CA LEU A 176 -32.46 7.00 23.49
C LEU A 176 -30.99 7.42 23.63
N LEU A 177 -30.15 7.09 22.65
CA LEU A 177 -28.72 7.46 22.63
C LEU A 177 -28.53 8.96 22.33
N GLN A 178 -29.37 9.56 21.50
CA GLN A 178 -29.34 10.99 21.21
C GLN A 178 -29.73 11.84 22.44
N HIS A 179 -30.63 11.33 23.28
CA HIS A 179 -30.94 11.96 24.57
C HIS A 179 -29.89 11.74 25.65
N LEU A 180 -29.09 10.67 25.55
CA LEU A 180 -28.02 10.35 26.50
C LEU A 180 -26.66 10.96 26.12
N GLN A 181 -26.49 11.46 24.91
CA GLN A 181 -25.26 12.12 24.47
C GLN A 181 -25.54 13.62 24.21
N PRO A 182 -25.28 14.49 25.20
CA PRO A 182 -25.33 15.92 24.96
C PRO A 182 -24.17 16.29 24.02
N ASN A 183 -24.50 16.71 22.79
CA ASN A 183 -23.61 17.38 21.85
C ASN A 183 -22.22 16.71 21.66
N ILE A 184 -22.18 15.60 20.95
CA ILE A 184 -20.94 15.26 20.22
C ILE A 184 -20.85 16.30 19.09
N SER A 185 -20.30 17.46 19.45
CA SER A 185 -20.03 18.53 18.50
C SER A 185 -19.10 17.98 17.43
N ALA A 186 -19.24 18.51 16.21
CA ALA A 186 -18.34 18.27 15.07
C ALA A 186 -16.83 18.40 15.41
N HIS A 187 -16.54 18.97 16.56
CA HIS A 187 -15.23 19.21 17.16
C HIS A 187 -14.47 17.94 17.57
N ASN A 188 -15.13 16.80 17.73
CA ASN A 188 -14.51 15.53 18.16
C ASN A 188 -14.31 14.53 17.01
N ASN A 189 -14.49 14.93 15.75
CA ASN A 189 -14.23 14.05 14.63
C ASN A 189 -12.73 13.73 14.55
N PRO A 190 -12.31 12.44 14.64
CA PRO A 190 -10.92 12.04 14.54
C PRO A 190 -10.25 12.41 13.22
N SER A 191 -11.02 12.66 12.15
CA SER A 191 -10.49 13.13 10.86
C SER A 191 -10.01 14.58 10.91
N THR A 192 -10.43 15.36 11.91
CA THR A 192 -10.05 16.77 12.06
C THR A 192 -8.56 16.93 12.38
N ASN A 193 -7.94 17.95 11.82
CA ASN A 193 -6.54 18.24 12.05
C ASN A 193 -6.33 18.95 13.40
N TRP A 194 -5.26 18.60 14.11
CA TRP A 194 -4.93 19.20 15.40
C TRP A 194 -4.73 20.72 15.32
N SER A 195 -4.16 21.22 14.20
CA SER A 195 -3.95 22.65 13.96
C SER A 195 -5.27 23.40 13.73
N GLU A 196 -6.27 22.76 13.15
CA GLU A 196 -7.62 23.33 12.99
C GLU A 196 -8.26 23.61 14.35
N VAL A 197 -8.22 22.62 15.23
CA VAL A 197 -8.70 22.76 16.62
C VAL A 197 -7.96 23.85 17.38
N LEU A 198 -6.64 23.96 17.17
CA LEU A 198 -5.82 24.98 17.82
C LEU A 198 -6.15 26.39 17.31
N LEU A 199 -6.25 26.59 15.99
CA LEU A 199 -6.55 27.87 15.37
C LEU A 199 -7.97 28.37 15.73
N GLU A 200 -8.94 27.46 15.77
CA GLU A 200 -10.30 27.77 16.23
C GLU A 200 -10.31 28.22 17.69
N LYS A 201 -9.57 27.51 18.57
CA LYS A 201 -9.43 27.87 19.98
C LYS A 201 -8.76 29.22 20.19
N LEU A 202 -7.81 29.56 19.32
CA LEU A 202 -7.13 30.86 19.30
C LEU A 202 -7.93 31.95 18.57
N ARG A 203 -9.07 31.62 17.98
CA ARG A 203 -9.88 32.50 17.13
C ARG A 203 -9.11 33.13 15.96
N LEU A 204 -8.15 32.40 15.41
CA LEU A 204 -7.38 32.83 14.26
C LEU A 204 -8.01 32.29 12.96
N PRO A 205 -7.96 33.08 11.85
CA PRO A 205 -8.47 32.64 10.56
C PRO A 205 -7.68 31.41 10.07
N ASN A 206 -8.39 30.35 9.71
CA ASN A 206 -7.77 29.13 9.20
C ASN A 206 -7.70 29.14 7.66
N LEU A 207 -6.57 29.56 7.11
CA LEU A 207 -6.32 29.60 5.66
C LEU A 207 -6.16 28.21 5.03
N MET A 208 -5.94 27.18 5.84
CA MET A 208 -5.76 25.80 5.39
C MET A 208 -7.10 25.06 5.23
N ALA A 209 -8.15 25.52 5.92
CA ALA A 209 -9.47 24.92 5.81
C ALA A 209 -10.08 25.18 4.42
N GLU A 210 -10.77 24.18 3.90
CA GLU A 210 -11.57 24.27 2.68
C GLU A 210 -12.80 23.37 2.85
N ASP A 211 -13.94 23.87 2.42
CA ASP A 211 -15.17 23.06 2.46
C ASP A 211 -15.21 22.16 1.23
N VAL A 212 -14.97 20.87 1.45
CA VAL A 212 -14.97 19.84 0.41
C VAL A 212 -16.40 19.32 0.27
N PRO A 213 -17.00 19.38 -0.93
CA PRO A 213 -18.37 18.91 -1.16
C PRO A 213 -18.47 17.39 -1.02
N ASN A 214 -19.71 16.89 -0.94
CA ASN A 214 -20.01 15.44 -0.90
C ASN A 214 -19.30 14.71 0.25
N LYS A 215 -19.27 15.33 1.45
CA LYS A 215 -18.66 14.67 2.62
C LYS A 215 -19.35 13.33 2.87
N PRO A 216 -18.57 12.23 2.98
CA PRO A 216 -19.12 10.94 3.37
C PRO A 216 -19.85 11.06 4.71
N LEU A 217 -21.04 10.48 4.79
CA LEU A 217 -21.81 10.46 6.02
C LEU A 217 -21.33 9.32 6.92
N ASP A 218 -21.36 9.56 8.23
CA ASP A 218 -21.08 8.55 9.21
C ASP A 218 -22.32 7.71 9.48
N TYR A 219 -22.17 6.41 9.42
CA TYR A 219 -23.23 5.45 9.66
C TYR A 219 -22.79 4.40 10.70
N PHE A 220 -23.78 3.86 11.42
CA PHE A 220 -23.54 2.61 12.16
C PHE A 220 -23.36 1.47 11.16
N THR A 221 -22.27 0.78 11.27
CA THR A 221 -21.90 -0.34 10.39
C THR A 221 -21.97 -1.66 11.13
N CYS A 222 -22.28 -2.74 10.40
CA CYS A 222 -22.11 -4.09 10.90
C CYS A 222 -21.62 -5.02 9.78
N ALA A 223 -21.18 -6.23 10.16
CA ALA A 223 -20.75 -7.23 9.20
C ALA A 223 -21.91 -7.60 8.24
N PHE A 224 -21.63 -7.55 6.95
CA PHE A 224 -22.60 -7.86 5.90
C PHE A 224 -23.08 -9.31 6.01
N LYS A 225 -24.39 -9.50 5.95
CA LYS A 225 -25.04 -10.82 5.87
C LYS A 225 -26.10 -10.82 4.80
N LYS A 226 -25.94 -11.68 3.81
CA LYS A 226 -26.88 -11.82 2.70
C LYS A 226 -28.32 -12.11 3.17
N SER A 227 -28.49 -12.92 4.21
CA SER A 227 -29.81 -13.25 4.77
C SER A 227 -30.55 -12.06 5.38
N LYS A 228 -29.87 -10.94 5.61
CA LYS A 228 -30.41 -9.71 6.24
C LYS A 228 -30.20 -8.47 5.37
N ILE A 229 -30.14 -8.65 4.07
CA ILE A 229 -29.82 -7.59 3.11
C ILE A 229 -30.77 -6.38 3.23
N ASP A 230 -32.04 -6.61 3.52
CA ASP A 230 -33.07 -5.56 3.65
C ASP A 230 -32.80 -4.56 4.80
N ARG A 231 -31.85 -4.90 5.70
CA ARG A 231 -31.47 -4.03 6.84
C ARG A 231 -30.33 -3.08 6.53
N PHE A 232 -29.71 -3.24 5.37
CA PHE A 232 -28.59 -2.40 4.96
C PHE A 232 -29.06 -1.24 4.09
N LEU A 233 -28.45 -0.08 4.29
CA LEU A 233 -28.74 1.13 3.55
C LEU A 233 -28.36 0.96 2.07
N GLY A 234 -29.28 1.33 1.15
CA GLY A 234 -29.03 1.25 -0.29
C GLY A 234 -29.21 -0.12 -0.92
N SER A 235 -29.65 -1.13 -0.16
CA SER A 235 -29.90 -2.49 -0.67
C SER A 235 -30.97 -2.58 -1.76
N ASP A 236 -31.82 -1.55 -1.88
CA ASP A 236 -32.86 -1.46 -2.92
C ASP A 236 -32.28 -1.29 -4.34
N ASN A 237 -31.01 -0.84 -4.46
CA ASN A 237 -30.36 -0.65 -5.75
C ASN A 237 -29.05 -1.48 -5.82
N PRO A 238 -29.11 -2.74 -6.32
CA PRO A 238 -27.95 -3.64 -6.39
C PRO A 238 -26.76 -3.08 -7.20
N ASP A 239 -27.02 -2.26 -8.23
CA ASP A 239 -25.97 -1.76 -9.12
C ASP A 239 -25.09 -0.70 -8.46
N GLN A 240 -25.63 0.02 -7.46
CA GLN A 240 -24.94 1.12 -6.77
C GLN A 240 -24.59 0.79 -5.31
N TYR A 241 -25.02 -0.35 -4.80
CA TYR A 241 -24.84 -0.74 -3.40
C TYR A 241 -23.36 -0.85 -3.00
N PHE A 242 -22.58 -1.60 -3.78
CA PHE A 242 -21.15 -1.73 -3.53
C PHE A 242 -20.36 -0.61 -4.20
N THR A 243 -19.55 0.09 -3.44
CA THR A 243 -18.62 1.10 -3.95
C THR A 243 -17.58 0.47 -4.88
N ASN A 244 -16.92 1.27 -5.72
CA ASN A 244 -15.87 0.79 -6.60
C ASN A 244 -14.73 0.10 -5.83
N THR A 245 -14.35 0.65 -4.70
CA THR A 245 -13.32 0.10 -3.80
C THR A 245 -13.73 -1.28 -3.27
N GLN A 246 -14.99 -1.44 -2.85
CA GLN A 246 -15.50 -2.71 -2.35
C GLN A 246 -15.57 -3.77 -3.46
N ARG A 247 -16.06 -3.40 -4.65
CA ARG A 247 -16.14 -4.29 -5.82
C ARG A 247 -14.75 -4.76 -6.26
N SER A 248 -13.81 -3.84 -6.40
CA SER A 248 -12.43 -4.17 -6.80
C SER A 248 -11.71 -5.03 -5.76
N ARG A 249 -11.97 -4.81 -4.45
CA ARG A 249 -11.45 -5.65 -3.36
C ARG A 249 -11.99 -7.08 -3.44
N ILE A 250 -13.29 -7.24 -3.66
CA ILE A 250 -13.91 -8.56 -3.83
C ILE A 250 -13.32 -9.28 -5.04
N VAL A 251 -13.21 -8.60 -6.20
CA VAL A 251 -12.62 -9.22 -7.39
C VAL A 251 -11.16 -9.57 -7.16
N HIS A 252 -10.38 -8.71 -6.49
CA HIS A 252 -9.00 -9.03 -6.12
C HIS A 252 -8.90 -10.28 -5.25
N GLU A 253 -9.82 -10.48 -4.32
CA GLU A 253 -9.88 -11.66 -3.48
C GLU A 253 -10.11 -12.93 -4.31
N VAL A 254 -11.05 -12.89 -5.26
CA VAL A 254 -11.25 -13.99 -6.21
C VAL A 254 -9.99 -14.27 -7.02
N LEU A 255 -9.30 -13.22 -7.50
CA LEU A 255 -8.05 -13.35 -8.24
C LEU A 255 -6.92 -13.93 -7.41
N SER A 256 -6.84 -13.58 -6.13
CA SER A 256 -5.79 -14.05 -5.21
C SER A 256 -5.96 -15.51 -4.80
N THR A 257 -7.20 -16.01 -4.81
CA THR A 257 -7.53 -17.37 -4.38
C THR A 257 -7.68 -18.35 -5.54
N ALA A 258 -7.86 -17.88 -6.78
CA ALA A 258 -8.08 -18.73 -7.94
C ALA A 258 -6.85 -19.60 -8.27
N PRO A 259 -6.99 -20.94 -8.33
CA PRO A 259 -5.91 -21.84 -8.69
C PRO A 259 -5.69 -21.88 -10.21
N PHE A 260 -4.44 -21.95 -10.63
CA PHE A 260 -4.06 -22.16 -12.04
C PHE A 260 -3.23 -23.44 -12.25
N GLY A 261 -2.94 -24.18 -11.18
CA GLY A 261 -2.17 -25.40 -11.25
C GLY A 261 -2.23 -26.21 -9.97
N LYS A 262 -1.09 -26.77 -9.55
CA LYS A 262 -1.01 -27.62 -8.35
C LYS A 262 -0.99 -26.76 -7.08
N VAL A 263 -2.07 -26.77 -6.33
CA VAL A 263 -2.22 -26.01 -5.06
C VAL A 263 -1.08 -26.32 -4.08
N LYS A 264 -0.65 -27.60 -3.98
CA LYS A 264 0.49 -28.01 -3.14
C LYS A 264 1.84 -27.36 -3.52
N LYS A 265 1.96 -26.84 -4.76
CA LYS A 265 3.12 -26.10 -5.23
C LYS A 265 2.94 -24.57 -5.11
N GLY A 266 1.85 -24.12 -4.53
CA GLY A 266 1.49 -22.70 -4.44
C GLY A 266 1.14 -22.10 -5.81
N GLU A 267 0.62 -22.87 -6.77
CA GLU A 267 0.20 -22.39 -8.08
C GLU A 267 -1.22 -21.78 -7.98
N ILE A 268 -1.33 -20.71 -7.18
CA ILE A 268 -2.56 -20.00 -6.84
C ILE A 268 -2.29 -18.49 -6.93
N GLY A 269 -3.31 -17.77 -7.40
CA GLY A 269 -3.38 -16.31 -7.32
C GLY A 269 -2.71 -15.57 -8.47
N ILE A 270 -3.22 -14.35 -8.69
CA ILE A 270 -2.77 -13.47 -9.76
C ILE A 270 -1.37 -12.93 -9.52
N GLU A 271 -1.00 -12.65 -8.26
CA GLU A 271 0.31 -12.08 -7.92
C GLU A 271 1.44 -12.95 -8.44
N ARG A 272 1.35 -14.26 -8.22
CA ARG A 272 2.35 -15.19 -8.72
C ARG A 272 2.41 -15.25 -10.26
N LEU A 273 1.26 -15.11 -10.93
CA LEU A 273 1.23 -15.06 -12.39
C LEU A 273 1.87 -13.79 -12.94
N VAL A 274 1.80 -12.68 -12.22
CA VAL A 274 2.50 -11.42 -12.53
C VAL A 274 4.01 -11.57 -12.25
N GLU A 275 4.40 -12.15 -11.11
CA GLU A 275 5.81 -12.41 -10.78
C GLU A 275 6.49 -13.34 -11.80
N GLU A 276 5.80 -14.38 -12.29
CA GLU A 276 6.30 -15.30 -13.33
C GLU A 276 6.27 -14.67 -14.74
N GLY A 277 5.72 -13.44 -14.89
CA GLY A 277 5.66 -12.70 -16.16
C GLY A 277 4.60 -13.23 -17.14
N ILE A 278 3.57 -13.90 -16.67
CA ILE A 278 2.44 -14.40 -17.48
C ILE A 278 1.43 -13.29 -17.75
N TYR A 279 1.21 -12.44 -16.77
CA TYR A 279 0.53 -11.16 -16.89
C TYR A 279 1.54 -10.03 -16.63
N SER A 280 1.43 -8.97 -17.42
CA SER A 280 2.27 -7.78 -17.29
C SER A 280 1.78 -6.88 -16.16
N ALA A 281 0.46 -6.82 -15.96
CA ALA A 281 -0.18 -6.01 -14.93
C ALA A 281 -1.57 -6.54 -14.55
N ALA A 282 -2.01 -6.22 -13.34
CA ALA A 282 -3.34 -6.50 -12.82
C ALA A 282 -3.75 -5.33 -11.91
N PHE A 283 -4.84 -4.61 -12.26
CA PHE A 283 -5.25 -3.42 -11.54
C PHE A 283 -6.73 -3.11 -11.68
N PRO A 284 -7.36 -2.47 -10.67
CA PRO A 284 -8.71 -1.92 -10.79
C PRO A 284 -8.70 -0.61 -11.58
N LEU A 285 -9.82 -0.25 -12.21
CA LEU A 285 -9.98 1.03 -12.88
C LEU A 285 -10.39 2.13 -11.89
N HIS A 286 -9.99 3.35 -12.22
CA HIS A 286 -10.48 4.54 -11.54
C HIS A 286 -11.97 4.84 -11.88
N ASP A 287 -12.62 5.67 -11.07
CA ASP A 287 -13.98 6.14 -11.28
C ASP A 287 -14.04 7.27 -12.31
N GLY A 288 -13.98 6.95 -13.59
CA GLY A 288 -14.10 7.90 -14.68
C GLY A 288 -12.97 8.95 -14.74
N PRO A 289 -13.20 10.08 -15.45
CA PRO A 289 -12.21 11.13 -15.62
C PRO A 289 -11.95 11.89 -14.33
N TYR A 290 -10.75 12.47 -14.22
CA TYR A 290 -10.38 13.33 -13.09
C TYR A 290 -10.66 14.81 -13.37
N GLU A 291 -10.88 15.18 -14.63
CA GLU A 291 -11.14 16.55 -15.05
C GLU A 291 -12.61 16.94 -14.83
N TYR A 292 -12.85 18.22 -14.64
CA TYR A 292 -14.20 18.74 -14.57
C TYR A 292 -14.90 18.61 -15.93
N PRO A 293 -16.16 18.13 -15.95
CA PRO A 293 -16.96 18.21 -17.16
C PRO A 293 -17.18 19.68 -17.56
N GLU A 294 -17.10 19.99 -18.83
CA GLU A 294 -17.40 21.32 -19.36
C GLU A 294 -18.85 21.68 -19.00
N GLY A 295 -19.02 22.84 -18.31
CA GLY A 295 -20.34 23.32 -17.88
C GLY A 295 -20.85 22.81 -16.53
N CYS A 296 -20.06 22.05 -15.77
CA CYS A 296 -20.42 21.64 -14.41
C CYS A 296 -20.45 22.87 -13.48
N ARG A 297 -21.65 23.23 -12.99
CA ARG A 297 -21.84 24.33 -12.04
C ARG A 297 -22.00 23.89 -10.60
N ASP A 298 -22.48 22.66 -10.40
CA ASP A 298 -22.76 22.13 -9.07
C ASP A 298 -21.67 21.16 -8.60
N PRO A 299 -20.93 21.50 -7.53
CA PRO A 299 -19.93 20.61 -6.96
C PRO A 299 -20.50 19.27 -6.47
N SER A 300 -21.80 19.21 -6.16
CA SER A 300 -22.48 18.00 -5.69
C SER A 300 -22.60 16.89 -6.76
N THR A 301 -22.44 17.24 -8.03
CA THR A 301 -22.52 16.27 -9.15
C THR A 301 -21.17 15.60 -9.47
N LEU A 302 -20.09 16.02 -8.79
CA LEU A 302 -18.74 15.50 -9.03
C LEU A 302 -18.61 14.07 -8.51
N ASN A 303 -17.89 13.25 -9.27
CA ASN A 303 -17.50 11.93 -8.81
C ASN A 303 -16.36 12.02 -7.74
N PRO A 304 -16.16 10.99 -6.91
CA PRO A 304 -15.14 11.02 -5.85
C PRO A 304 -13.72 11.34 -6.36
N ARG A 305 -13.37 10.88 -7.56
CA ARG A 305 -12.06 11.16 -8.18
C ARG A 305 -11.89 12.64 -8.52
N GLN A 306 -12.92 13.27 -9.08
CA GLN A 306 -12.92 14.70 -9.42
C GLN A 306 -12.84 15.57 -8.15
N VAL A 307 -13.58 15.19 -7.09
CA VAL A 307 -13.51 15.87 -5.79
C VAL A 307 -12.07 15.83 -5.26
N LEU A 308 -11.46 14.65 -5.19
CA LEU A 308 -10.10 14.49 -4.70
C LEU A 308 -9.08 15.25 -5.56
N TYR A 309 -9.22 15.20 -6.89
CA TYR A 309 -8.30 15.94 -7.77
C TYR A 309 -8.41 17.44 -7.58
N HIS A 310 -9.61 17.98 -7.54
CA HIS A 310 -9.84 19.43 -7.49
C HIS A 310 -9.51 20.04 -6.13
N TYR A 311 -9.89 19.37 -5.03
CA TYR A 311 -9.75 19.90 -3.68
C TYR A 311 -8.47 19.49 -2.98
N TRP A 312 -7.79 18.45 -3.46
CA TRP A 312 -6.59 17.92 -2.79
C TRP A 312 -5.39 17.74 -3.72
N ALA A 313 -5.51 17.02 -4.85
CA ALA A 313 -4.35 16.57 -5.62
C ALA A 313 -3.73 17.64 -6.55
N ARG A 314 -4.34 18.80 -6.74
CA ARG A 314 -3.77 19.90 -7.53
C ARG A 314 -2.62 20.58 -6.80
N TRP A 315 -1.55 20.92 -7.54
CA TRP A 315 -0.38 21.63 -6.99
C TRP A 315 -0.73 22.90 -6.19
N GLY A 316 -1.74 23.67 -6.60
CA GLY A 316 -2.18 24.87 -5.89
C GLY A 316 -2.83 24.60 -4.53
N LYS A 317 -3.13 23.35 -4.18
CA LYS A 317 -3.81 22.95 -2.93
C LYS A 317 -2.84 22.34 -1.88
N TRP A 318 -1.53 22.37 -2.11
CA TRP A 318 -0.54 21.79 -1.21
C TRP A 318 -0.62 22.31 0.25
N HIS A 319 -1.15 23.52 0.46
CA HIS A 319 -1.32 24.15 1.77
C HIS A 319 -2.68 23.84 2.43
N LYS A 320 -3.59 23.15 1.74
CA LYS A 320 -4.91 22.80 2.25
C LYS A 320 -4.89 21.49 3.03
N TYR A 321 -5.85 21.33 3.95
CA TYR A 321 -6.01 20.09 4.69
C TYR A 321 -6.43 18.94 3.76
N GLN A 322 -5.98 17.75 4.10
CA GLN A 322 -6.34 16.53 3.38
C GLN A 322 -7.76 16.09 3.76
N PRO A 323 -8.64 15.83 2.79
CA PRO A 323 -9.98 15.31 3.03
C PRO A 323 -9.92 13.78 3.31
N LEU A 324 -9.55 13.40 4.54
CA LEU A 324 -9.25 12.01 4.91
C LEU A 324 -10.42 11.06 4.68
N ASP A 325 -11.66 11.49 4.94
CA ASP A 325 -12.85 10.65 4.75
C ASP A 325 -13.12 10.35 3.27
N HIS A 326 -12.89 11.32 2.37
CA HIS A 326 -12.97 11.11 0.93
C HIS A 326 -11.83 10.21 0.42
N ILE A 327 -10.62 10.35 0.99
CA ILE A 327 -9.49 9.48 0.65
C ILE A 327 -9.79 8.05 1.06
N ARG A 328 -10.35 7.84 2.26
CA ARG A 328 -10.80 6.53 2.74
C ARG A 328 -11.84 5.91 1.81
N GLU A 329 -12.86 6.66 1.46
CA GLU A 329 -13.96 6.19 0.60
C GLU A 329 -13.46 5.74 -0.78
N TYR A 330 -12.54 6.52 -1.36
CA TYR A 330 -12.04 6.26 -2.71
C TYR A 330 -10.94 5.20 -2.77
N PHE A 331 -9.96 5.25 -1.85
CA PHE A 331 -8.79 4.35 -1.87
C PHE A 331 -8.85 3.22 -0.83
N GLY A 332 -9.78 3.28 0.10
CA GLY A 332 -9.90 2.34 1.21
C GLY A 332 -9.16 2.78 2.47
N GLU A 333 -9.42 2.07 3.57
CA GLU A 333 -8.98 2.41 4.92
C GLU A 333 -7.44 2.38 5.07
N LYS A 334 -6.75 1.41 4.47
CA LYS A 334 -5.27 1.29 4.55
C LYS A 334 -4.58 2.54 4.01
N ILE A 335 -5.01 2.98 2.83
CA ILE A 335 -4.45 4.17 2.19
C ILE A 335 -4.89 5.44 2.94
N GLY A 336 -6.13 5.47 3.45
CA GLY A 336 -6.62 6.54 4.31
C GLY A 336 -5.76 6.75 5.56
N ILE A 337 -5.42 5.67 6.29
CA ILE A 337 -4.54 5.70 7.46
C ILE A 337 -3.11 6.15 7.09
N TYR A 338 -2.60 5.69 5.94
CA TYR A 338 -1.28 6.14 5.46
C TYR A 338 -1.23 7.65 5.23
N PHE A 339 -2.24 8.23 4.54
CA PHE A 339 -2.30 9.68 4.33
C PHE A 339 -2.56 10.45 5.62
N ALA A 340 -3.33 9.90 6.55
CA ALA A 340 -3.49 10.48 7.88
C ALA A 340 -2.16 10.56 8.64
N TRP A 341 -1.33 9.50 8.55
CA TRP A 341 0.02 9.50 9.12
C TRP A 341 0.91 10.53 8.44
N LEU A 342 0.93 10.56 7.10
CA LEU A 342 1.78 11.47 6.33
C LEU A 342 1.42 12.94 6.62
N GLY A 343 0.13 13.27 6.66
CA GLY A 343 -0.35 14.62 6.97
C GLY A 343 -0.02 15.04 8.41
N LEU A 344 -0.17 14.14 9.37
CA LEU A 344 0.23 14.39 10.75
C LEU A 344 1.74 14.59 10.86
N TYR A 345 2.53 13.72 10.24
CA TYR A 345 4.00 13.77 10.30
C TYR A 345 4.53 15.08 9.71
N THR A 346 4.06 15.48 8.52
CA THR A 346 4.46 16.74 7.90
C THR A 346 4.09 17.95 8.76
N GLY A 347 2.88 17.97 9.33
CA GLY A 347 2.47 19.03 10.25
C GLY A 347 3.29 19.05 11.54
N TRP A 348 3.66 17.87 12.07
CA TRP A 348 4.46 17.74 13.28
C TRP A 348 5.93 18.13 13.07
N LEU A 349 6.44 18.06 11.83
CA LEU A 349 7.77 18.53 11.47
C LEU A 349 7.93 20.06 11.55
N LEU A 350 6.84 20.83 11.39
CA LEU A 350 6.91 22.30 11.41
C LEU A 350 7.52 22.86 12.70
N PRO A 351 7.07 22.49 13.92
CA PRO A 351 7.71 22.95 15.15
C PRO A 351 9.17 22.56 15.24
N ALA A 352 9.52 21.34 14.82
CA ALA A 352 10.91 20.88 14.83
C ALA A 352 11.79 21.68 13.85
N ALA A 353 11.27 22.00 12.68
CA ALA A 353 11.96 22.83 11.69
C ALA A 353 12.17 24.26 12.20
N VAL A 354 11.20 24.86 12.88
CA VAL A 354 11.34 26.21 13.47
C VAL A 354 12.42 26.21 14.54
N VAL A 355 12.40 25.26 15.48
CA VAL A 355 13.45 25.15 16.51
C VAL A 355 14.81 24.90 15.88
N GLY A 356 14.91 24.00 14.90
CA GLY A 356 16.15 23.73 14.16
C GLY A 356 16.68 24.96 13.44
N LEU A 357 15.81 25.74 12.81
CA LEU A 357 16.20 27.00 12.16
C LEU A 357 16.75 28.03 13.18
N LEU A 358 16.08 28.16 14.32
CA LEU A 358 16.57 29.06 15.39
C LEU A 358 17.95 28.64 15.92
N VAL A 359 18.15 27.34 16.11
CA VAL A 359 19.45 26.80 16.54
C VAL A 359 20.52 27.01 15.47
N PHE A 360 20.21 26.81 14.20
CA PHE A 360 21.11 27.09 13.09
C PHE A 360 21.47 28.57 13.01
N LEU A 361 20.50 29.47 13.11
CA LEU A 361 20.75 30.92 13.15
C LEU A 361 21.61 31.31 14.34
N TYR A 362 21.42 30.71 15.50
CA TYR A 362 22.32 30.92 16.65
C TYR A 362 23.75 30.52 16.29
N GLY A 363 23.98 29.38 15.63
CA GLY A 363 25.31 28.98 15.13
C GLY A 363 25.93 29.99 14.17
N VAL A 364 25.14 30.52 13.23
CA VAL A 364 25.61 31.57 12.30
C VAL A 364 25.98 32.86 13.02
N LEU A 365 25.17 33.29 13.98
CA LEU A 365 25.46 34.53 14.74
C LEU A 365 26.69 34.42 15.66
N THR A 366 26.93 33.20 16.17
CA THR A 366 28.03 32.97 17.12
C THR A 366 29.35 32.50 16.48
N ILE A 367 29.38 32.25 15.17
CA ILE A 367 30.56 31.75 14.44
C ILE A 367 31.82 32.58 14.66
N ASN A 368 31.68 33.91 14.74
CA ASN A 368 32.80 34.83 14.95
C ASN A 368 33.33 34.87 16.40
N TYR A 369 32.57 34.30 17.35
CA TYR A 369 32.96 34.23 18.76
C TYR A 369 33.60 32.89 19.14
N ASN A 370 33.66 31.95 18.21
CA ASN A 370 34.26 30.64 18.44
C ASN A 370 35.80 30.77 18.47
N THR A 371 36.39 30.62 19.63
CA THR A 371 37.84 30.75 19.85
C THR A 371 38.65 29.75 19.02
N PRO A 372 38.37 28.43 19.04
CA PRO A 372 39.14 27.45 18.26
C PRO A 372 39.13 27.73 16.75
N ALA A 373 37.96 28.07 16.17
CA ALA A 373 37.87 28.38 14.74
C ALA A 373 38.62 29.69 14.41
N ASN A 374 38.59 30.68 15.30
CA ASN A 374 39.29 31.93 15.09
C ASN A 374 40.82 31.76 15.21
N GLU A 375 41.33 30.96 16.15
CA GLU A 375 42.75 30.63 16.26
C GLU A 375 43.26 29.94 15.00
N ILE A 376 42.55 28.92 14.51
CA ILE A 376 42.88 28.24 13.25
C ILE A 376 42.92 29.21 12.06
N CYS A 377 42.01 30.18 12.01
CA CYS A 377 41.90 31.11 10.88
C CYS A 377 42.87 32.31 10.95
N ASN A 378 43.24 32.75 12.14
CA ASN A 378 44.01 33.98 12.31
C ASN A 378 45.52 33.74 12.37
N GLU A 379 45.97 32.56 12.84
CA GLU A 379 47.38 32.26 13.07
C GLU A 379 48.01 31.52 11.89
N ARG A 380 48.24 32.26 10.78
CA ARG A 380 48.90 31.70 9.60
C ARG A 380 50.35 31.34 9.85
N GLY A 381 50.72 30.10 9.52
CA GLY A 381 52.12 29.63 9.56
C GLY A 381 52.65 29.22 10.93
N GLN A 382 51.89 29.41 12.03
CA GLN A 382 52.31 29.00 13.36
C GLN A 382 52.14 27.50 13.61
N PHE A 383 51.07 26.90 13.08
CA PHE A 383 50.77 25.49 13.30
C PHE A 383 50.88 24.71 11.98
N LYS A 384 51.89 23.83 11.92
CA LYS A 384 52.07 22.90 10.78
C LYS A 384 51.56 21.53 11.12
N MET A 385 50.80 20.97 10.20
CA MET A 385 50.24 19.63 10.30
C MET A 385 51.11 18.61 9.57
N CYS A 386 51.13 17.38 10.08
CA CYS A 386 51.81 16.27 9.43
C CYS A 386 51.36 16.08 7.99
N PRO A 387 52.30 15.72 7.09
CA PRO A 387 51.95 15.46 5.70
C PRO A 387 51.01 14.25 5.61
N LEU A 388 50.06 14.29 4.64
CA LEU A 388 49.08 13.24 4.43
C LEU A 388 49.68 11.93 3.88
N CYS A 389 50.90 11.97 3.33
CA CYS A 389 51.66 10.81 2.90
C CYS A 389 53.15 10.96 3.33
N ASN A 390 53.97 9.92 3.15
CA ASN A 390 55.36 9.95 3.48
C ASN A 390 56.07 11.05 2.66
N VAL A 391 56.96 11.81 3.31
CA VAL A 391 57.78 12.86 2.70
C VAL A 391 58.57 12.37 1.48
N SER A 392 58.97 11.07 1.47
CA SER A 392 59.65 10.44 0.32
C SER A 392 58.80 10.39 -0.95
N PHE A 393 57.49 10.48 -0.83
CA PHE A 393 56.53 10.58 -1.96
C PHE A 393 56.16 12.02 -2.33
N GLY A 394 56.89 13.00 -1.78
CA GLY A 394 56.72 14.42 -2.14
C GLY A 394 55.62 15.15 -1.34
N CYS A 395 55.04 14.54 -0.29
CA CYS A 395 54.11 15.25 0.57
C CYS A 395 54.85 16.22 1.50
N GLN A 396 54.36 17.45 1.53
CA GLN A 396 54.90 18.50 2.39
C GLN A 396 54.02 18.73 3.61
N PHE A 397 54.60 19.36 4.64
CA PHE A 397 53.85 19.89 5.77
C PHE A 397 52.91 20.98 5.26
N TRP A 398 51.67 20.94 5.74
CA TRP A 398 50.65 21.91 5.37
C TRP A 398 50.25 22.76 6.59
N ASP A 399 49.78 23.96 6.33
CA ASP A 399 49.39 24.87 7.40
C ASP A 399 47.98 24.56 7.91
N LEU A 400 47.76 24.56 9.22
CA LEU A 400 46.46 24.36 9.85
C LEU A 400 45.43 25.39 9.36
N ASN A 401 45.86 26.57 8.95
CA ASN A 401 44.99 27.59 8.39
C ASN A 401 44.28 27.18 7.10
N ASP A 402 44.79 26.20 6.35
CA ASP A 402 44.18 25.72 5.12
C ASP A 402 42.79 25.06 5.37
N ILE A 403 42.55 24.61 6.61
CA ILE A 403 41.23 24.05 7.02
C ILE A 403 40.31 25.08 7.68
N CYS A 404 40.68 26.39 7.70
CA CYS A 404 39.87 27.45 8.30
C CYS A 404 38.40 27.42 7.81
N PHE A 405 38.20 27.26 6.52
CA PHE A 405 36.86 27.17 5.95
C PHE A 405 36.07 25.98 6.52
N TYR A 406 36.70 24.82 6.62
CA TYR A 406 36.06 23.61 7.18
C TYR A 406 35.78 23.76 8.68
N ALA A 407 36.68 24.39 9.43
CA ALA A 407 36.51 24.65 10.86
C ALA A 407 35.31 25.57 11.13
N ARG A 408 35.11 26.59 10.31
CA ARG A 408 33.95 27.49 10.40
C ARG A 408 32.65 26.80 10.00
N ILE A 409 32.64 26.00 8.92
CA ILE A 409 31.46 25.25 8.52
C ILE A 409 31.12 24.20 9.58
N SER A 410 32.11 23.48 10.10
CA SER A 410 31.87 22.46 11.13
C SER A 410 31.19 23.07 12.36
N TYR A 411 31.57 24.27 12.76
CA TYR A 411 30.92 24.95 13.87
C TYR A 411 29.45 25.28 13.63
N LEU A 412 29.01 25.51 12.39
CA LEU A 412 27.60 25.75 12.10
C LEU A 412 26.71 24.53 12.48
N PHE A 413 27.28 23.35 12.44
CA PHE A 413 26.55 22.09 12.70
C PHE A 413 26.92 21.47 14.07
N ASP A 414 28.04 21.89 14.67
CA ASP A 414 28.52 21.33 15.93
C ASP A 414 28.88 22.44 16.90
N HIS A 415 27.87 22.98 17.56
CA HIS A 415 27.98 24.03 18.57
C HIS A 415 27.08 23.70 19.78
N PRO A 416 27.25 24.36 20.95
CA PRO A 416 26.46 24.03 22.15
C PRO A 416 24.95 24.01 21.96
N GLY A 417 24.42 24.79 21.02
CA GLY A 417 23.00 24.80 20.68
C GLY A 417 22.50 23.49 20.05
N THR A 418 23.36 22.72 19.38
CA THR A 418 22.98 21.43 18.77
C THR A 418 22.69 20.36 19.81
N VAL A 419 23.35 20.44 20.99
CA VAL A 419 23.02 19.53 22.12
C VAL A 419 21.61 19.78 22.61
N PHE A 420 21.21 21.06 22.74
CA PHE A 420 19.83 21.40 23.06
C PHE A 420 18.84 20.84 22.01
N TYR A 421 19.16 21.00 20.71
CA TYR A 421 18.34 20.50 19.63
C TYR A 421 18.23 18.97 19.66
N ALA A 422 19.31 18.25 19.94
CA ALA A 422 19.29 16.78 20.08
C ALA A 422 18.37 16.31 21.21
N ILE A 423 18.40 16.98 22.36
CA ILE A 423 17.50 16.72 23.48
C ILE A 423 16.05 17.01 23.07
N PHE A 424 15.81 18.16 22.46
CA PHE A 424 14.48 18.53 21.97
C PHE A 424 13.92 17.51 20.98
N VAL A 425 14.70 17.08 19.96
CA VAL A 425 14.27 16.10 18.96
C VAL A 425 13.96 14.74 19.60
N SER A 426 14.69 14.36 20.64
CA SER A 426 14.42 13.11 21.38
C SER A 426 13.03 13.14 22.03
N PHE A 427 12.67 14.22 22.71
CA PHE A 427 11.32 14.39 23.28
C PHE A 427 10.26 14.55 22.18
N TRP A 428 10.56 15.29 21.14
CA TRP A 428 9.67 15.46 19.99
C TRP A 428 9.32 14.13 19.34
N ALA A 429 10.30 13.25 19.12
CA ALA A 429 10.08 11.94 18.50
C ALA A 429 9.18 11.03 19.35
N VAL A 430 9.41 10.97 20.67
CA VAL A 430 8.58 10.19 21.58
C VAL A 430 7.15 10.75 21.63
N SER A 431 7.01 12.08 21.71
CA SER A 431 5.69 12.75 21.74
C SER A 431 4.92 12.52 20.45
N PHE A 432 5.59 12.57 19.28
CA PHE A 432 4.99 12.24 17.99
C PHE A 432 4.46 10.81 17.97
N LEU A 433 5.28 9.84 18.40
CA LEU A 433 4.90 8.43 18.38
C LEU A 433 3.67 8.16 19.26
N GLU A 434 3.66 8.71 20.47
CA GLU A 434 2.52 8.52 21.39
C GLU A 434 1.26 9.22 20.90
N TYR A 435 1.38 10.41 20.31
CA TYR A 435 0.25 11.10 19.71
C TYR A 435 -0.30 10.32 18.49
N TRP A 436 0.59 9.79 17.63
CA TRP A 436 0.18 8.99 16.48
C TRP A 436 -0.55 7.71 16.90
N LYS A 437 -0.06 6.98 17.90
CA LYS A 437 -0.74 5.78 18.43
C LYS A 437 -2.19 6.08 18.83
N ARG A 438 -2.40 7.19 19.52
CA ARG A 438 -3.76 7.61 19.94
C ARG A 438 -4.61 8.02 18.74
N LYS A 439 -4.06 8.80 17.82
CA LYS A 439 -4.76 9.26 16.61
C LYS A 439 -5.14 8.09 15.70
N SER A 440 -4.22 7.15 15.47
CA SER A 440 -4.49 5.97 14.64
C SER A 440 -5.54 5.05 15.26
N ALA A 441 -5.51 4.81 16.57
CA ALA A 441 -6.54 4.05 17.26
C ALA A 441 -7.92 4.73 17.19
N SER A 442 -7.96 6.06 17.34
CA SER A 442 -9.19 6.83 17.21
C SER A 442 -9.76 6.79 15.80
N LEU A 443 -8.91 6.90 14.77
CA LEU A 443 -9.32 6.77 13.36
C LEU A 443 -9.79 5.34 13.04
N ALA A 444 -9.07 4.33 13.51
CA ALA A 444 -9.45 2.93 13.30
C ALA A 444 -10.81 2.62 13.94
N HIS A 445 -11.09 3.16 15.13
CA HIS A 445 -12.40 3.06 15.75
C HIS A 445 -13.49 3.80 14.97
N HIS A 446 -13.22 5.04 14.54
CA HIS A 446 -14.18 5.85 13.78
C HIS A 446 -14.53 5.22 12.41
N TRP A 447 -13.54 4.61 11.76
CA TRP A 447 -13.72 3.93 10.48
C TRP A 447 -14.13 2.45 10.59
N ASP A 448 -14.37 1.96 11.81
CA ASP A 448 -14.75 0.57 12.12
C ASP A 448 -13.80 -0.48 11.50
N CYS A 449 -12.47 -0.24 11.66
CA CYS A 449 -11.43 -1.08 11.09
C CYS A 449 -10.39 -1.55 12.13
N LEU A 450 -10.80 -1.73 13.39
CA LEU A 450 -9.89 -2.15 14.48
C LEU A 450 -9.26 -3.54 14.23
N ASP A 451 -10.03 -4.46 13.70
CA ASP A 451 -9.61 -5.86 13.48
C ASP A 451 -9.08 -6.12 12.06
N PHE A 452 -9.01 -5.05 11.25
CA PHE A 452 -8.72 -5.11 9.82
C PHE A 452 -7.38 -5.78 9.46
N GLN A 453 -6.35 -5.54 10.26
CA GLN A 453 -5.01 -6.07 10.02
C GLN A 453 -4.94 -7.59 10.24
N GLU A 454 -5.75 -8.13 11.14
CA GLU A 454 -5.75 -9.55 11.49
C GLU A 454 -6.69 -10.37 10.60
N GLU A 455 -7.80 -9.76 10.15
CA GLU A 455 -8.78 -10.44 9.28
C GLU A 455 -8.37 -10.47 7.81
N GLU A 456 -7.60 -9.48 7.33
CA GLU A 456 -7.30 -9.32 5.90
C GLU A 456 -6.01 -9.96 5.42
N GLU A 457 -5.02 -10.18 6.28
CA GLU A 457 -3.73 -10.71 5.85
C GLU A 457 -3.78 -12.23 5.71
N ARG A 458 -4.07 -12.70 4.51
CA ARG A 458 -3.95 -14.12 4.20
C ARG A 458 -2.50 -14.55 4.15
N PRO A 459 -2.16 -15.73 4.69
CA PRO A 459 -0.81 -16.26 4.58
C PRO A 459 -0.45 -16.51 3.12
N ARG A 460 0.78 -16.20 2.74
CA ARG A 460 1.27 -16.42 1.37
C ARG A 460 0.98 -17.84 0.91
N PRO A 461 0.49 -18.06 -0.33
CA PRO A 461 0.13 -19.38 -0.84
C PRO A 461 1.24 -20.42 -0.71
N GLU A 462 2.50 -20.04 -0.95
CA GLU A 462 3.65 -20.92 -0.75
C GLU A 462 3.88 -21.32 0.71
N PHE A 463 3.65 -20.40 1.65
CA PHE A 463 3.74 -20.67 3.07
C PHE A 463 2.62 -21.61 3.51
N ALA A 464 1.38 -21.32 3.11
CA ALA A 464 0.22 -22.15 3.40
C ALA A 464 0.39 -23.58 2.84
N ALA A 465 0.92 -23.70 1.62
CA ALA A 465 1.17 -25.01 0.99
C ALA A 465 2.29 -25.83 1.66
N LYS A 466 3.26 -25.16 2.30
CA LYS A 466 4.41 -25.79 2.97
C LYS A 466 4.20 -26.01 4.47
N ALA A 467 3.21 -25.35 5.07
CA ALA A 467 2.98 -25.43 6.51
C ALA A 467 2.41 -26.80 6.91
N PRO A 468 3.07 -27.53 7.83
CA PRO A 468 2.66 -28.88 8.22
C PRO A 468 1.52 -28.92 9.24
N LEU A 469 1.24 -27.79 9.91
CA LEU A 469 0.25 -27.68 10.99
C LEU A 469 -0.75 -26.58 10.70
N GLN A 470 -1.94 -26.72 11.29
CA GLN A 470 -2.94 -25.66 11.38
C GLN A 470 -3.17 -25.31 12.85
N GLU A 471 -3.02 -24.07 13.18
CA GLU A 471 -3.25 -23.52 14.53
C GLU A 471 -4.44 -22.58 14.48
N ARG A 472 -5.28 -22.60 15.50
CA ARG A 472 -6.41 -21.69 15.60
C ARG A 472 -5.93 -20.33 16.06
N ASN A 473 -6.17 -19.29 15.29
CA ASN A 473 -5.88 -17.92 15.69
C ASN A 473 -6.76 -17.56 16.88
N PRO A 474 -6.18 -17.15 18.02
CA PRO A 474 -6.96 -16.84 19.24
C PRO A 474 -7.88 -15.63 19.06
N ILE A 475 -7.64 -14.75 18.11
CA ILE A 475 -8.37 -13.51 17.88
C ILE A 475 -9.50 -13.73 16.87
N THR A 476 -9.18 -14.22 15.67
CA THR A 476 -10.18 -14.44 14.60
C THR A 476 -10.92 -15.77 14.73
N GLY A 477 -10.39 -16.71 15.53
CA GLY A 477 -10.93 -18.05 15.67
C GLY A 477 -10.75 -18.95 14.43
N VAL A 478 -10.18 -18.43 13.35
CA VAL A 478 -9.93 -19.14 12.10
C VAL A 478 -8.69 -20.05 12.22
N ARG A 479 -8.68 -21.16 11.51
CA ARG A 479 -7.51 -22.04 11.45
C ARG A 479 -6.53 -21.52 10.41
N GLU A 480 -5.31 -21.21 10.87
CA GLU A 480 -4.23 -20.69 10.04
C GLU A 480 -3.08 -21.69 9.90
N PRO A 481 -2.40 -21.72 8.73
CA PRO A 481 -1.25 -22.57 8.53
C PRO A 481 -0.09 -22.13 9.43
N SER A 482 0.47 -23.06 10.21
CA SER A 482 1.51 -22.79 11.20
C SER A 482 2.68 -23.78 11.08
N PHE A 483 3.87 -23.31 11.46
CA PHE A 483 5.05 -24.16 11.60
C PHE A 483 5.32 -24.46 13.07
N PRO A 484 5.80 -25.70 13.41
CA PRO A 484 6.21 -26.03 14.76
C PRO A 484 7.19 -25.02 15.34
N LYS A 485 6.99 -24.63 16.60
CA LYS A 485 7.82 -23.62 17.29
C LYS A 485 9.31 -23.95 17.20
N SER A 486 9.69 -25.24 17.30
CA SER A 486 11.08 -25.68 17.19
C SER A 486 11.74 -25.37 15.82
N ILE A 487 11.01 -25.55 14.72
CA ILE A 487 11.51 -25.22 13.36
C ILE A 487 11.65 -23.71 13.19
N ARG A 488 10.64 -22.96 13.67
CA ARG A 488 10.65 -21.50 13.66
C ARG A 488 11.84 -20.94 14.43
N THR A 489 12.07 -21.44 15.66
CA THR A 489 13.20 -21.01 16.50
C THR A 489 14.54 -21.32 15.83
N LYS A 490 14.72 -22.53 15.26
CA LYS A 490 15.96 -22.88 14.54
C LYS A 490 16.24 -21.93 13.37
N ARG A 491 15.23 -21.56 12.59
CA ARG A 491 15.38 -20.60 11.48
C ARG A 491 15.70 -19.18 11.97
N ILE A 492 15.06 -18.74 13.06
CA ILE A 492 15.35 -17.44 13.68
C ILE A 492 16.80 -17.43 14.18
N MET A 493 17.24 -18.46 14.91
CA MET A 493 18.61 -18.55 15.41
C MET A 493 19.65 -18.58 14.29
N ALA A 494 19.37 -19.28 13.19
CA ALA A 494 20.25 -19.28 12.02
C ALA A 494 20.33 -17.88 11.38
N GLY A 495 19.22 -17.16 11.26
CA GLY A 495 19.19 -15.79 10.74
C GLY A 495 19.94 -14.81 11.64
N VAL A 496 19.70 -14.88 12.95
CA VAL A 496 20.42 -14.07 13.96
C VAL A 496 21.93 -14.37 13.91
N GLY A 497 22.31 -15.65 13.85
CA GLY A 497 23.71 -16.05 13.71
C GLY A 497 24.37 -15.46 12.46
N LEU A 498 23.69 -15.49 11.31
CA LEU A 498 24.16 -14.87 10.07
C LEU A 498 24.36 -13.35 10.23
N ILE A 499 23.41 -12.67 10.88
CA ILE A 499 23.52 -11.23 11.16
C ILE A 499 24.75 -10.94 12.03
N PHE A 500 24.97 -11.72 13.10
CA PHE A 500 26.16 -11.54 13.95
C PHE A 500 27.47 -11.73 13.17
N ILE A 501 27.53 -12.74 12.29
CA ILE A 501 28.72 -12.96 11.44
C ILE A 501 28.92 -11.75 10.51
N MET A 502 27.88 -11.24 9.86
CA MET A 502 27.98 -10.08 8.96
C MET A 502 28.40 -8.81 9.71
N VAL A 503 27.83 -8.58 10.89
CA VAL A 503 28.21 -7.45 11.75
C VAL A 503 29.66 -7.60 12.22
N GLY A 504 30.08 -8.78 12.64
CA GLY A 504 31.47 -9.07 12.99
C GLY A 504 32.44 -8.75 11.84
N HIS A 505 32.15 -9.18 10.64
CA HIS A 505 32.95 -8.85 9.45
C HIS A 505 33.05 -7.33 9.19
N ILE A 506 31.95 -6.59 9.37
CA ILE A 506 31.98 -5.13 9.21
C ILE A 506 32.88 -4.48 10.26
N PHE A 507 32.80 -4.92 11.52
CA PHE A 507 33.68 -4.43 12.58
C PHE A 507 35.15 -4.76 12.33
N ASP A 508 35.46 -5.99 11.91
CA ASP A 508 36.82 -6.41 11.59
C ASP A 508 37.41 -5.59 10.42
N CYS A 509 36.66 -5.43 9.33
CA CYS A 509 37.06 -4.58 8.21
C CYS A 509 37.29 -3.11 8.63
N SER A 510 36.42 -2.57 9.49
CA SER A 510 36.57 -1.22 10.01
C SER A 510 37.78 -1.06 10.94
N ALA A 511 38.04 -2.07 11.80
CA ALA A 511 39.18 -2.08 12.71
C ALA A 511 40.50 -2.19 11.94
N ILE A 512 40.57 -3.04 10.92
CA ILE A 512 41.75 -3.20 10.05
C ILE A 512 42.04 -1.88 9.33
N SER A 513 41.01 -1.27 8.73
CA SER A 513 41.16 0.01 8.02
C SER A 513 41.63 1.13 8.94
N LYS A 514 41.12 1.25 10.17
CA LYS A 514 41.57 2.23 11.17
C LYS A 514 42.99 1.96 11.62
N ARG A 515 43.36 0.68 11.83
CA ARG A 515 44.74 0.33 12.23
C ARG A 515 45.73 0.66 11.12
N ASP A 516 45.42 0.34 9.87
CA ASP A 516 46.30 0.66 8.74
C ASP A 516 46.45 2.18 8.53
N TYR A 517 45.38 2.95 8.72
CA TYR A 517 45.41 4.39 8.69
C TYR A 517 46.29 4.96 9.82
N LEU A 518 46.08 4.50 11.06
CA LEU A 518 46.85 4.92 12.22
C LEU A 518 48.35 4.60 12.08
N TRP A 519 48.69 3.38 11.57
CA TRP A 519 50.07 3.01 11.28
C TRP A 519 50.72 3.90 10.21
N LYS A 520 49.98 4.26 9.15
CA LYS A 520 50.49 5.19 8.12
C LYS A 520 50.73 6.58 8.68
N VAL A 521 49.84 7.09 9.52
CA VAL A 521 49.99 8.38 10.17
C VAL A 521 51.16 8.39 11.14
N LEU A 522 51.27 7.37 12.01
CA LEU A 522 52.38 7.24 12.96
C LEU A 522 53.73 7.08 12.26
N ALA A 523 53.81 6.30 11.20
CA ALA A 523 55.04 6.14 10.41
C ALA A 523 55.43 7.44 9.71
N SER A 524 54.47 8.24 9.27
CA SER A 524 54.74 9.56 8.70
C SER A 524 55.26 10.54 9.74
N CYS A 525 54.74 10.51 10.97
CA CYS A 525 55.19 11.39 12.06
C CYS A 525 56.55 10.94 12.68
N SER A 526 56.85 9.64 12.73
CA SER A 526 58.14 9.15 13.27
C SER A 526 59.34 9.54 12.38
N ASN A 527 59.13 9.54 11.06
CA ASN A 527 60.18 10.02 10.14
C ASN A 527 60.45 11.52 10.25
N VAL A 528 59.56 12.29 10.82
CA VAL A 528 59.70 13.73 11.04
C VAL A 528 60.57 14.04 12.27
N SER A 529 60.50 13.22 13.32
CA SER A 529 61.31 13.40 14.52
C SER A 529 62.82 13.13 14.27
N GLU A 530 63.13 12.21 13.34
CA GLU A 530 64.53 11.96 12.95
C GLU A 530 65.15 13.11 12.13
N VAL A 531 64.34 13.80 11.32
CA VAL A 531 64.83 14.95 10.53
C VAL A 531 65.12 16.18 11.40
N HIS A 532 64.39 16.40 12.49
CA HIS A 532 64.63 17.53 13.41
C HIS A 532 65.89 17.35 14.29
N VAL A 533 66.23 16.08 14.57
CA VAL A 533 67.46 15.78 15.35
C VAL A 533 68.75 15.95 14.50
N LEU A 534 68.62 15.87 13.15
CA LEU A 534 69.77 16.05 12.24
C LEU A 534 70.04 17.49 11.79
N THR A 535 69.18 18.44 12.12
CA THR A 535 69.39 19.88 11.78
C THR A 535 69.91 20.73 12.95
N ASP A 536 69.97 20.19 14.18
CA ASP A 536 70.55 20.85 15.37
C ASP A 536 71.95 20.31 15.77
N SER A 537 72.64 19.56 14.86
CA SER A 537 74.05 19.11 15.07
C SER A 537 75.03 19.75 14.10
#